data_c8b0b9e5e20aed08a8ea88ca1a576568
#
_entry.id   c8b0b9e5e20aed08a8ea88ca1a576568
#
_cell.length_a   1.000
_cell.length_b   1.000
_cell.length_c   1.000
_cell.angle_alpha   90.00
_cell.angle_beta   90.00
_cell.angle_gamma   90.00
#
_symmetry.space_group_name_H-M   'P 1'
#
loop_
_entity.id
_entity.type
_entity.pdbx_description
1 polymer ?
#
loop_
_entity_poly.entity_id
_entity_poly.type
_entity_poly.pdbx_seq_one_letter_code
_entity_poly.pdbx_strand_id
1 'polypeptide(L)'
;READAIRQFVEQGGALLAFANTGVRGADNQPLDDSILADVLGVRCHGLTPYSTAYLRVPVDSGIPGVPAMDVPVVGPSVRVETAGAHQIFEYIPPYEHIVGVSPYGGMAAGTPPPALEAEGPAVTFHTYGKGAVVHCALDLCSAVYTEANPMLRRLMIDLLDRVHPRSQRTILTDQAPMNVEIFYNRRGRERFVHLVNYAGDKRETGTPQTQDLQPYHDIGISLALGTQGRVTELPGGREVAAEMIDGRLCFKAAVIGAHSVYRIET
;
A
#
# COMPACT_ATOMS: atom_id res chain seq x y z
N ARG A 1 -15.46 -19.29 -5.57
CA ARG A 1 -16.40 -18.14 -5.59
C ARG A 1 -15.67 -16.80 -5.44
N GLU A 2 -14.84 -16.60 -4.40
CA GLU A 2 -14.08 -15.35 -4.22
C GLU A 2 -13.01 -15.18 -5.29
N ALA A 3 -12.23 -16.21 -5.56
CA ALA A 3 -11.23 -16.21 -6.61
C ALA A 3 -11.84 -15.92 -8.00
N ASP A 4 -13.03 -16.44 -8.29
CA ASP A 4 -13.72 -16.19 -9.56
C ASP A 4 -14.19 -14.74 -9.67
N ALA A 5 -14.63 -14.13 -8.55
CA ALA A 5 -14.99 -12.72 -8.50
C ALA A 5 -13.76 -11.83 -8.74
N ILE A 6 -12.60 -12.18 -8.17
CA ILE A 6 -11.33 -11.47 -8.42
C ILE A 6 -10.91 -11.61 -9.89
N ARG A 7 -10.97 -12.82 -10.46
CA ARG A 7 -10.67 -13.04 -11.89
C ARG A 7 -11.54 -12.13 -12.76
N GLN A 8 -12.85 -12.20 -12.57
CA GLN A 8 -13.78 -11.39 -13.33
C GLN A 8 -13.55 -9.89 -13.18
N PHE A 9 -13.26 -9.42 -11.96
CA PHE A 9 -12.94 -8.01 -11.69
C PHE A 9 -11.70 -7.56 -12.47
N VAL A 10 -10.62 -8.33 -12.40
CA VAL A 10 -9.37 -7.99 -13.09
C VAL A 10 -9.55 -8.11 -14.61
N GLU A 11 -10.17 -9.17 -15.10
CA GLU A 11 -10.42 -9.37 -16.53
C GLU A 11 -11.17 -8.20 -17.16
N GLN A 12 -12.10 -7.58 -16.41
CA GLN A 12 -12.87 -6.41 -16.85
C GLN A 12 -12.12 -5.09 -16.79
N GLY A 13 -10.89 -5.06 -16.29
CA GLY A 13 -10.05 -3.87 -16.20
C GLY A 13 -9.78 -3.41 -14.77
N GLY A 14 -10.09 -4.23 -13.77
CA GLY A 14 -9.76 -3.96 -12.38
C GLY A 14 -8.25 -4.02 -12.12
N ALA A 15 -7.80 -3.29 -11.12
CA ALA A 15 -6.42 -3.30 -10.64
C ALA A 15 -6.28 -4.21 -9.42
N LEU A 16 -5.28 -5.10 -9.41
CA LEU A 16 -4.98 -5.98 -8.28
C LEU A 16 -3.55 -5.75 -7.80
N LEU A 17 -3.39 -5.49 -6.51
CA LEU A 17 -2.12 -5.50 -5.81
C LEU A 17 -2.17 -6.62 -4.76
N ALA A 18 -1.35 -7.65 -4.94
CA ALA A 18 -1.32 -8.83 -4.10
C ALA A 18 0.05 -8.98 -3.42
N PHE A 19 0.06 -9.55 -2.21
CA PHE A 19 1.26 -9.67 -1.39
C PHE A 19 1.45 -11.09 -0.88
N ALA A 20 2.71 -11.49 -0.74
CA ALA A 20 3.17 -12.73 -0.12
C ALA A 20 2.30 -13.93 -0.53
N ASN A 21 1.68 -14.57 0.42
CA ASN A 21 0.93 -15.81 0.29
C ASN A 21 -0.55 -15.62 -0.14
N THR A 22 -0.85 -14.60 -0.93
CA THR A 22 -2.20 -14.39 -1.47
C THR A 22 -2.67 -15.61 -2.26
N GLY A 23 -3.79 -16.21 -1.82
CA GLY A 23 -4.43 -17.32 -2.52
C GLY A 23 -3.74 -18.68 -2.40
N VAL A 24 -2.79 -18.86 -1.48
CA VAL A 24 -2.08 -20.15 -1.26
C VAL A 24 -2.77 -21.06 -0.23
N ARG A 25 -4.00 -20.73 0.16
CA ARG A 25 -4.80 -21.56 1.06
C ARG A 25 -6.17 -21.84 0.47
N GLY A 26 -6.62 -23.09 0.62
CA GLY A 26 -7.96 -23.53 0.23
C GLY A 26 -9.06 -23.02 1.16
N ALA A 27 -10.30 -23.32 0.82
CA ALA A 27 -11.48 -22.94 1.63
C ALA A 27 -11.49 -23.61 3.02
N ASP A 28 -10.81 -24.73 3.17
CA ASP A 28 -10.59 -25.46 4.42
C ASP A 28 -9.35 -24.98 5.20
N ASN A 29 -8.75 -23.87 4.75
CA ASN A 29 -7.51 -23.29 5.29
C ASN A 29 -6.27 -24.20 5.15
N GLN A 30 -6.33 -25.25 4.32
CA GLN A 30 -5.16 -26.07 4.02
C GLN A 30 -4.25 -25.38 2.99
N PRO A 31 -2.92 -25.56 3.08
CA PRO A 31 -2.00 -25.07 2.07
C PRO A 31 -2.32 -25.68 0.69
N LEU A 32 -2.19 -24.90 -0.35
CA LEU A 32 -2.23 -25.32 -1.74
C LEU A 32 -0.81 -25.40 -2.31
N ASP A 33 -0.62 -26.23 -3.31
CA ASP A 33 0.67 -26.37 -4.02
C ASP A 33 1.02 -25.12 -4.84
N ASP A 34 0.01 -24.33 -5.21
CA ASP A 34 0.15 -23.06 -5.93
C ASP A 34 -0.95 -22.09 -5.49
N SER A 35 -0.85 -20.83 -5.89
CA SER A 35 -1.91 -19.85 -5.65
C SER A 35 -3.15 -20.19 -6.48
N ILE A 36 -4.33 -20.14 -5.86
CA ILE A 36 -5.61 -20.26 -6.59
C ILE A 36 -5.80 -19.14 -7.63
N LEU A 37 -5.00 -18.08 -7.55
CA LEU A 37 -4.95 -16.94 -8.45
C LEU A 37 -3.69 -16.92 -9.34
N ALA A 38 -2.97 -18.04 -9.46
CA ALA A 38 -1.71 -18.14 -10.21
C ALA A 38 -1.83 -17.60 -11.64
N ASP A 39 -2.95 -17.88 -12.30
CA ASP A 39 -3.31 -17.38 -13.63
C ASP A 39 -3.44 -15.84 -13.67
N VAL A 40 -4.10 -15.25 -12.66
CA VAL A 40 -4.29 -13.80 -12.55
C VAL A 40 -2.97 -13.12 -12.19
N LEU A 41 -2.22 -13.69 -11.25
CA LEU A 41 -0.94 -13.16 -10.78
C LEU A 41 0.17 -13.30 -11.84
N GLY A 42 0.01 -14.23 -12.78
CA GLY A 42 1.02 -14.56 -13.80
C GLY A 42 2.30 -15.17 -13.20
N VAL A 43 2.17 -15.85 -12.05
CA VAL A 43 3.29 -16.49 -11.34
C VAL A 43 2.87 -17.87 -10.85
N ARG A 44 3.86 -18.72 -10.56
CA ARG A 44 3.72 -19.95 -9.77
C ARG A 44 4.28 -19.71 -8.38
N CYS A 45 3.53 -20.08 -7.35
CA CYS A 45 3.96 -19.99 -5.94
C CYS A 45 4.44 -21.36 -5.45
N HIS A 46 5.66 -21.42 -4.93
CA HIS A 46 6.28 -22.65 -4.43
C HIS A 46 6.27 -22.74 -2.89
N GLY A 47 5.34 -22.02 -2.25
CA GLY A 47 5.18 -22.01 -0.81
C GLY A 47 6.01 -20.94 -0.10
N LEU A 48 5.85 -20.91 1.23
CA LEU A 48 6.56 -19.98 2.10
C LEU A 48 8.04 -20.29 2.14
N THR A 49 8.87 -19.24 2.14
CA THR A 49 10.29 -19.37 2.44
C THR A 49 10.50 -19.57 3.95
N PRO A 50 11.63 -20.13 4.39
CA PRO A 50 11.92 -20.29 5.81
C PRO A 50 12.39 -18.99 6.48
N TYR A 51 12.50 -17.89 5.73
CA TYR A 51 13.12 -16.66 6.20
C TYR A 51 12.10 -15.77 6.93
N SER A 52 12.55 -15.15 8.03
CA SER A 52 11.78 -14.11 8.73
C SER A 52 12.05 -12.70 8.19
N THR A 53 13.10 -12.57 7.38
CA THR A 53 13.46 -11.34 6.67
C THR A 53 14.02 -11.73 5.31
N ALA A 54 13.59 -11.05 4.28
CA ALA A 54 14.17 -11.14 2.94
C ALA A 54 14.31 -9.73 2.37
N TYR A 55 14.92 -9.61 1.21
CA TYR A 55 15.23 -8.30 0.63
C TYR A 55 14.60 -8.15 -0.74
N LEU A 56 14.21 -6.93 -1.02
CA LEU A 56 13.79 -6.47 -2.31
C LEU A 56 14.92 -5.63 -2.91
N ARG A 57 15.53 -6.10 -4.01
CA ARG A 57 16.58 -5.34 -4.71
C ARG A 57 15.95 -4.27 -5.57
N VAL A 58 16.23 -3.00 -5.22
CA VAL A 58 15.83 -1.84 -5.99
C VAL A 58 16.95 -1.50 -6.98
N PRO A 59 16.73 -1.57 -8.31
CA PRO A 59 17.76 -1.27 -9.29
C PRO A 59 18.05 0.24 -9.38
N VAL A 60 19.19 0.59 -9.96
CA VAL A 60 19.66 1.98 -10.10
C VAL A 60 18.69 2.87 -10.89
N ASP A 61 18.02 2.29 -11.87
CA ASP A 61 17.09 2.95 -12.79
C ASP A 61 15.61 2.85 -12.34
N SER A 62 15.37 2.45 -11.11
CA SER A 62 13.98 2.28 -10.59
C SER A 62 13.13 3.56 -10.68
N GLY A 63 13.78 4.73 -10.61
CA GLY A 63 13.09 6.02 -10.64
C GLY A 63 12.21 6.32 -9.42
N ILE A 64 12.25 5.50 -8.36
CA ILE A 64 11.39 5.68 -7.18
C ILE A 64 11.93 6.80 -6.29
N PRO A 65 11.20 7.92 -6.14
CA PRO A 65 11.70 9.05 -5.38
C PRO A 65 12.01 8.69 -3.92
N GLY A 66 13.24 8.94 -3.49
CA GLY A 66 13.69 8.73 -2.10
C GLY A 66 13.88 7.26 -1.70
N VAL A 67 13.97 6.36 -2.69
CA VAL A 67 14.43 4.99 -2.51
C VAL A 67 15.70 4.80 -3.34
N PRO A 68 16.88 4.74 -2.73
CA PRO A 68 18.13 4.52 -3.47
C PRO A 68 18.20 3.09 -4.02
N ALA A 69 19.10 2.88 -4.97
CA ALA A 69 19.46 1.54 -5.43
C ALA A 69 20.11 0.75 -4.28
N MET A 70 19.38 -0.22 -3.76
CA MET A 70 19.85 -1.05 -2.64
C MET A 70 18.95 -2.27 -2.44
N ASP A 71 19.43 -3.19 -1.64
CA ASP A 71 18.63 -4.30 -1.10
C ASP A 71 17.87 -3.81 0.13
N VAL A 72 16.55 -3.61 -0.02
CA VAL A 72 15.68 -3.10 1.05
C VAL A 72 15.13 -4.28 1.86
N PRO A 73 15.43 -4.35 3.18
CA PRO A 73 14.91 -5.41 4.03
C PRO A 73 13.38 -5.29 4.21
N VAL A 74 12.70 -6.42 4.15
CA VAL A 74 11.29 -6.59 4.45
C VAL A 74 11.16 -7.69 5.49
N VAL A 75 10.73 -7.33 6.69
CA VAL A 75 10.50 -8.26 7.79
C VAL A 75 9.11 -8.85 7.64
N GLY A 76 9.01 -10.15 7.71
CA GLY A 76 7.76 -10.88 7.57
C GLY A 76 7.87 -12.10 6.65
N PRO A 77 6.75 -12.82 6.46
CA PRO A 77 6.73 -13.98 5.59
C PRO A 77 6.95 -13.58 4.13
N SER A 78 7.59 -14.46 3.40
CA SER A 78 7.76 -14.35 1.96
C SER A 78 7.50 -15.69 1.27
N VAL A 79 7.18 -15.64 -0.01
CA VAL A 79 6.93 -16.82 -0.84
C VAL A 79 7.97 -16.90 -1.93
N ARG A 80 8.35 -18.13 -2.31
CA ARG A 80 9.13 -18.36 -3.52
C ARG A 80 8.19 -18.37 -4.72
N VAL A 81 8.50 -17.57 -5.73
CA VAL A 81 7.69 -17.49 -6.93
C VAL A 81 8.55 -17.60 -8.21
N GLU A 82 7.94 -18.12 -9.26
CA GLU A 82 8.47 -18.09 -10.62
C GLU A 82 7.49 -17.35 -11.53
N THR A 83 8.00 -16.65 -12.53
CA THR A 83 7.14 -16.00 -13.52
C THR A 83 6.46 -17.04 -14.42
N ALA A 84 5.16 -16.87 -14.62
CA ALA A 84 4.32 -17.69 -15.53
C ALA A 84 3.44 -16.76 -16.38
N GLY A 85 4.10 -15.87 -17.13
CA GLY A 85 3.48 -14.82 -17.94
C GLY A 85 3.68 -13.41 -17.41
N ALA A 86 3.98 -13.23 -16.12
CA ALA A 86 4.31 -11.93 -15.55
C ALA A 86 5.73 -11.47 -15.89
N HIS A 87 5.95 -10.16 -15.83
CA HIS A 87 7.28 -9.55 -15.93
C HIS A 87 7.84 -9.27 -14.54
N GLN A 88 9.09 -9.63 -14.30
CA GLN A 88 9.80 -9.27 -13.08
C GLN A 88 10.10 -7.76 -13.05
N ILE A 89 9.79 -7.10 -11.93
CA ILE A 89 10.12 -5.69 -11.70
C ILE A 89 11.32 -5.60 -10.74
N PHE A 90 11.26 -6.34 -9.61
CA PHE A 90 12.31 -6.37 -8.61
C PHE A 90 12.73 -7.80 -8.30
N GLU A 91 13.99 -7.96 -7.88
CA GLU A 91 14.58 -9.23 -7.50
C GLU A 91 14.38 -9.53 -6.02
N TYR A 92 14.16 -10.81 -5.71
CA TYR A 92 14.12 -11.36 -4.38
C TYR A 92 15.53 -11.79 -3.97
N ILE A 93 16.03 -11.23 -2.86
CA ILE A 93 17.31 -11.58 -2.31
C ILE A 93 17.08 -12.24 -0.95
N PRO A 94 17.49 -13.50 -0.74
CA PRO A 94 17.41 -14.14 0.57
C PRO A 94 18.41 -13.52 1.55
N PRO A 95 18.26 -13.75 2.86
CA PRO A 95 19.33 -13.42 3.80
C PRO A 95 20.57 -14.30 3.53
N TYR A 96 21.75 -13.75 3.76
CA TYR A 96 23.02 -14.49 3.61
C TYR A 96 23.09 -15.72 4.51
N GLU A 97 22.56 -15.62 5.74
CA GLU A 97 22.42 -16.72 6.68
C GLU A 97 20.97 -16.90 7.11
N HIS A 98 20.54 -18.15 7.18
CA HIS A 98 19.24 -18.51 7.73
C HIS A 98 19.37 -18.82 9.22
N ILE A 99 18.89 -17.88 10.06
CA ILE A 99 18.88 -18.04 11.53
C ILE A 99 17.46 -18.43 11.96
N VAL A 100 17.27 -19.69 12.33
CA VAL A 100 15.99 -20.22 12.79
C VAL A 100 15.75 -19.84 14.26
N GLY A 101 14.56 -19.36 14.57
CA GLY A 101 14.10 -19.16 15.95
C GLY A 101 14.67 -17.94 16.67
N VAL A 102 15.36 -17.06 15.95
CA VAL A 102 15.86 -15.80 16.50
C VAL A 102 14.99 -14.65 15.99
N SER A 103 14.67 -13.70 16.87
CA SER A 103 14.00 -12.46 16.46
C SER A 103 14.82 -11.77 15.37
N PRO A 104 14.19 -11.20 14.33
CA PRO A 104 14.92 -10.42 13.32
C PRO A 104 15.73 -9.26 13.92
N TYR A 105 15.43 -8.88 15.17
CA TYR A 105 16.11 -7.83 15.91
C TYR A 105 16.99 -8.34 17.08
N GLY A 106 17.04 -9.65 17.29
CA GLY A 106 17.76 -10.22 18.43
C GLY A 106 18.61 -11.44 18.06
N GLY A 107 19.82 -11.50 18.56
CA GLY A 107 20.71 -12.66 18.45
C GLY A 107 21.96 -12.46 17.60
N MET A 108 21.96 -11.51 16.67
CA MET A 108 23.20 -11.05 16.02
C MET A 108 23.51 -9.62 16.44
N ALA A 109 24.76 -9.26 16.54
CA ALA A 109 25.18 -7.90 16.90
C ALA A 109 24.66 -6.81 15.95
N ALA A 110 24.25 -7.18 14.74
CA ALA A 110 23.71 -6.30 13.72
C ALA A 110 22.17 -6.40 13.56
N GLY A 111 21.48 -7.26 14.30
CA GLY A 111 20.02 -7.43 14.21
C GLY A 111 19.58 -8.22 12.99
N THR A 112 19.46 -7.58 11.84
CA THR A 112 19.00 -8.22 10.60
C THR A 112 20.17 -8.88 9.85
N PRO A 113 20.06 -10.15 9.42
CA PRO A 113 21.08 -10.79 8.58
C PRO A 113 21.32 -9.99 7.29
N PRO A 114 22.55 -9.84 6.80
CA PRO A 114 22.80 -9.16 5.54
C PRO A 114 22.16 -9.90 4.35
N PRO A 115 21.90 -9.21 3.23
CA PRO A 115 21.40 -9.85 2.01
C PRO A 115 22.46 -10.76 1.41
N ALA A 116 22.03 -11.86 0.78
CA ALA A 116 22.88 -12.66 -0.08
C ALA A 116 23.31 -11.88 -1.33
N LEU A 117 24.34 -12.36 -2.02
CA LEU A 117 24.82 -11.73 -3.26
C LEU A 117 23.91 -12.03 -4.44
N GLU A 118 23.37 -13.25 -4.50
CA GLU A 118 22.60 -13.76 -5.60
C GLU A 118 21.09 -13.64 -5.35
N ALA A 119 20.36 -13.33 -6.41
CA ALA A 119 18.90 -13.33 -6.40
C ALA A 119 18.35 -14.75 -6.53
N GLU A 120 17.25 -15.07 -5.85
CA GLU A 120 16.54 -16.34 -5.95
C GLU A 120 15.22 -16.26 -6.73
N GLY A 121 15.00 -15.22 -7.50
CA GLY A 121 13.80 -15.05 -8.32
C GLY A 121 13.18 -13.67 -8.18
N PRO A 122 11.92 -13.50 -8.59
CA PRO A 122 11.23 -12.23 -8.53
C PRO A 122 10.72 -11.91 -7.12
N ALA A 123 11.01 -10.69 -6.62
CA ALA A 123 10.34 -10.12 -5.46
C ALA A 123 9.03 -9.45 -5.86
N VAL A 124 9.02 -8.76 -7.00
CA VAL A 124 7.83 -8.09 -7.51
C VAL A 124 7.67 -8.39 -8.99
N THR A 125 6.44 -8.71 -9.37
CA THR A 125 6.07 -8.97 -10.76
C THR A 125 4.91 -8.08 -11.20
N PHE A 126 4.84 -7.80 -12.49
CA PHE A 126 3.71 -7.14 -13.15
C PHE A 126 3.11 -8.08 -14.19
N HIS A 127 1.79 -8.18 -14.21
CA HIS A 127 1.05 -8.99 -15.15
C HIS A 127 -0.16 -8.23 -15.69
N THR A 128 -0.50 -8.48 -16.96
CA THR A 128 -1.77 -8.03 -17.55
C THR A 128 -2.69 -9.23 -17.68
N TYR A 129 -3.84 -9.18 -17.00
CA TYR A 129 -4.86 -10.23 -17.07
C TYR A 129 -6.16 -9.64 -17.64
N GLY A 130 -6.52 -10.10 -18.84
CA GLY A 130 -7.61 -9.48 -19.60
C GLY A 130 -7.35 -8.00 -19.88
N LYS A 131 -8.17 -7.13 -19.34
CA LYS A 131 -8.01 -5.65 -19.43
C LYS A 131 -7.37 -5.04 -18.17
N GLY A 132 -7.12 -5.85 -17.14
CA GLY A 132 -6.66 -5.38 -15.85
C GLY A 132 -5.15 -5.46 -15.67
N ALA A 133 -4.68 -4.77 -14.65
CA ALA A 133 -3.28 -4.72 -14.24
C ALA A 133 -3.10 -5.39 -12.87
N VAL A 134 -2.07 -6.22 -12.77
CA VAL A 134 -1.77 -6.97 -11.55
C VAL A 134 -0.32 -6.75 -11.15
N VAL A 135 -0.10 -6.42 -9.89
CA VAL A 135 1.22 -6.50 -9.28
C VAL A 135 1.16 -7.52 -8.15
N HIS A 136 2.10 -8.45 -8.14
CA HIS A 136 2.32 -9.36 -7.03
C HIS A 136 3.68 -9.07 -6.41
N CYS A 137 3.71 -8.88 -5.09
CA CYS A 137 4.93 -8.78 -4.30
C CYS A 137 5.08 -10.06 -3.46
N ALA A 138 6.14 -10.82 -3.67
CA ALA A 138 6.43 -12.07 -2.98
C ALA A 138 6.72 -11.90 -1.48
N LEU A 139 6.91 -10.67 -1.01
CA LEU A 139 7.14 -10.31 0.39
C LEU A 139 5.88 -9.68 1.00
N ASP A 140 5.71 -9.80 2.32
CA ASP A 140 4.62 -9.16 3.05
C ASP A 140 4.93 -7.67 3.33
N LEU A 141 5.04 -6.92 2.23
CA LEU A 141 5.33 -5.49 2.27
C LEU A 141 4.26 -4.69 3.02
N CYS A 142 2.99 -5.13 2.97
CA CYS A 142 1.89 -4.48 3.68
C CYS A 142 2.09 -4.48 5.19
N SER A 143 2.35 -5.66 5.77
CA SER A 143 2.61 -5.77 7.21
C SER A 143 3.90 -5.04 7.60
N ALA A 144 4.95 -5.13 6.77
CA ALA A 144 6.21 -4.44 7.03
C ALA A 144 6.07 -2.91 7.03
N VAL A 145 5.28 -2.33 6.12
CA VAL A 145 4.98 -0.87 6.14
C VAL A 145 4.32 -0.47 7.46
N TYR A 146 3.42 -1.31 7.98
CA TYR A 146 2.72 -1.02 9.23
C TYR A 146 3.61 -1.21 10.47
N THR A 147 4.38 -2.30 10.53
CA THR A 147 5.17 -2.67 11.72
C THR A 147 6.48 -1.92 11.83
N GLU A 148 7.15 -1.69 10.70
CA GLU A 148 8.49 -1.10 10.66
C GLU A 148 8.49 0.42 10.64
N ALA A 149 7.37 1.05 10.24
CA ALA A 149 7.26 2.50 10.01
C ALA A 149 8.37 3.07 9.10
N ASN A 150 8.95 2.22 8.23
CA ASN A 150 10.06 2.59 7.37
C ASN A 150 9.56 3.40 6.16
N PRO A 151 10.02 4.64 5.97
CA PRO A 151 9.55 5.49 4.86
C PRO A 151 9.91 4.94 3.47
N MET A 152 10.97 4.15 3.32
CA MET A 152 11.30 3.51 2.05
C MET A 152 10.29 2.43 1.67
N LEU A 153 9.87 1.58 2.62
CA LEU A 153 8.84 0.57 2.37
C LEU A 153 7.50 1.21 1.96
N ARG A 154 7.15 2.32 2.60
CA ARG A 154 5.96 3.09 2.21
C ARG A 154 6.06 3.64 0.79
N ARG A 155 7.22 4.16 0.37
CA ARG A 155 7.45 4.66 -0.99
C ARG A 155 7.39 3.54 -2.03
N LEU A 156 7.97 2.38 -1.73
CA LEU A 156 7.82 1.17 -2.55
C LEU A 156 6.35 0.79 -2.69
N MET A 157 5.58 0.75 -1.59
CA MET A 157 4.15 0.46 -1.63
C MET A 157 3.38 1.43 -2.53
N ILE A 158 3.69 2.73 -2.45
CA ILE A 158 3.07 3.76 -3.30
C ILE A 158 3.42 3.53 -4.77
N ASP A 159 4.69 3.21 -5.09
CA ASP A 159 5.11 2.88 -6.45
C ASP A 159 4.36 1.69 -7.01
N LEU A 160 4.24 0.60 -6.23
CA LEU A 160 3.49 -0.59 -6.65
C LEU A 160 2.01 -0.26 -6.90
N LEU A 161 1.41 0.57 -6.06
CA LEU A 161 0.04 1.05 -6.24
C LEU A 161 -0.08 1.92 -7.50
N ASP A 162 0.88 2.82 -7.77
CA ASP A 162 0.88 3.68 -8.95
C ASP A 162 0.98 2.87 -10.25
N ARG A 163 1.66 1.73 -10.25
CA ARG A 163 1.76 0.82 -11.41
C ARG A 163 0.44 0.17 -11.80
N VAL A 164 -0.39 -0.18 -10.85
CA VAL A 164 -1.70 -0.83 -11.12
C VAL A 164 -2.85 0.18 -11.15
N HIS A 165 -2.75 1.28 -10.41
CA HIS A 165 -3.79 2.30 -10.30
C HIS A 165 -3.17 3.70 -10.30
N PRO A 166 -2.84 4.25 -11.49
CA PRO A 166 -2.19 5.54 -11.62
C PRO A 166 -2.93 6.67 -10.90
N ARG A 167 -2.19 7.64 -10.40
CA ARG A 167 -2.75 8.80 -9.67
C ARG A 167 -3.86 9.53 -10.45
N SER A 168 -3.73 9.62 -11.78
CA SER A 168 -4.73 10.23 -12.67
C SER A 168 -6.10 9.56 -12.61
N GLN A 169 -6.17 8.27 -12.29
CA GLN A 169 -7.42 7.49 -12.19
C GLN A 169 -8.03 7.51 -10.79
N ARG A 170 -7.36 8.04 -9.79
CA ARG A 170 -7.84 8.04 -8.40
C ARG A 170 -8.91 9.13 -8.20
N THR A 171 -10.00 8.76 -7.54
CA THR A 171 -11.09 9.70 -7.22
C THR A 171 -10.60 10.82 -6.31
N ILE A 172 -9.79 10.48 -5.30
CA ILE A 172 -9.22 11.44 -4.36
C ILE A 172 -7.69 11.36 -4.39
N LEU A 173 -7.05 12.52 -4.40
CA LEU A 173 -5.62 12.68 -4.16
C LEU A 173 -5.42 13.64 -3.02
N THR A 174 -4.32 13.44 -2.30
CA THR A 174 -3.90 14.31 -1.19
C THR A 174 -2.49 14.80 -1.42
N ASP A 175 -2.23 16.01 -0.95
CA ASP A 175 -0.91 16.61 -0.91
C ASP A 175 -0.62 17.09 0.51
N GLN A 176 0.62 16.88 0.97
CA GLN A 176 1.09 17.23 2.33
C GLN A 176 0.25 16.61 3.46
N ALA A 177 -0.43 15.50 3.20
CA ALA A 177 -1.16 14.78 4.23
C ALA A 177 -0.19 14.05 5.17
N PRO A 178 -0.24 14.33 6.49
CA PRO A 178 0.58 13.60 7.47
C PRO A 178 0.19 12.12 7.55
N MET A 179 1.15 11.26 7.92
CA MET A 179 0.91 9.81 8.02
C MET A 179 -0.15 9.41 9.04
N ASN A 180 -0.33 10.22 10.06
CA ASN A 180 -1.28 10.01 11.16
C ASN A 180 -2.63 10.71 10.93
N VAL A 181 -2.89 11.17 9.70
CA VAL A 181 -4.20 11.64 9.28
C VAL A 181 -4.78 10.67 8.26
N GLU A 182 -5.82 9.97 8.66
CA GLU A 182 -6.59 9.12 7.75
C GLU A 182 -7.64 9.94 7.02
N ILE A 183 -7.81 9.67 5.73
CA ILE A 183 -8.72 10.41 4.86
C ILE A 183 -9.72 9.45 4.25
N PHE A 184 -11.01 9.69 4.52
CA PHE A 184 -12.11 8.91 3.98
C PHE A 184 -12.93 9.76 3.03
N TYR A 185 -13.35 9.15 1.93
CA TYR A 185 -14.24 9.75 0.95
C TYR A 185 -15.54 8.96 0.86
N ASN A 186 -16.66 9.63 1.11
CA ASN A 186 -17.97 9.05 1.09
C ASN A 186 -18.90 9.81 0.14
N ARG A 187 -19.94 9.13 -0.36
CA ARG A 187 -20.96 9.71 -1.22
C ARG A 187 -22.35 9.39 -0.67
N ARG A 188 -23.21 10.42 -0.63
CA ARG A 188 -24.62 10.30 -0.29
C ARG A 188 -25.46 11.08 -1.31
N GLY A 189 -26.06 10.39 -2.26
CA GLY A 189 -26.78 11.04 -3.35
C GLY A 189 -25.86 11.94 -4.18
N ARG A 190 -26.15 13.25 -4.21
CA ARG A 190 -25.33 14.26 -4.89
C ARG A 190 -24.25 14.87 -3.99
N GLU A 191 -24.36 14.69 -2.69
CA GLU A 191 -23.37 15.18 -1.75
C GLU A 191 -22.19 14.20 -1.65
N ARG A 192 -21.02 14.76 -1.43
CA ARG A 192 -19.79 14.03 -1.13
C ARG A 192 -19.19 14.56 0.15
N PHE A 193 -18.52 13.68 0.86
CA PHE A 193 -17.92 14.01 2.15
C PHE A 193 -16.46 13.54 2.16
N VAL A 194 -15.58 14.43 2.57
CA VAL A 194 -14.18 14.10 2.89
C VAL A 194 -14.04 14.23 4.39
N HIS A 195 -13.66 13.14 5.04
CA HIS A 195 -13.37 13.08 6.47
C HIS A 195 -11.87 13.02 6.65
N LEU A 196 -11.35 13.81 7.57
CA LEU A 196 -9.98 13.74 8.05
C LEU A 196 -10.04 13.31 9.51
N VAL A 197 -9.44 12.15 9.82
CA VAL A 197 -9.35 11.61 11.18
C VAL A 197 -7.91 11.70 11.63
N ASN A 198 -7.68 12.44 12.70
CA ASN A 198 -6.36 12.75 13.22
C ASN A 198 -6.00 11.79 14.35
N TYR A 199 -5.01 10.95 14.12
CA TYR A 199 -4.42 10.04 15.12
C TYR A 199 -3.08 10.56 15.66
N ALA A 200 -2.77 11.87 15.44
CA ALA A 200 -1.57 12.48 16.01
C ALA A 200 -1.68 12.54 17.53
N GLY A 201 -0.75 11.92 18.17
CA GLY A 201 -0.68 11.94 19.63
C GLY A 201 0.20 10.82 20.17
N ASP A 202 0.58 10.93 21.41
CA ASP A 202 1.40 9.95 22.09
C ASP A 202 0.57 8.72 22.48
N LYS A 203 0.94 7.56 21.94
CA LYS A 203 0.35 6.27 22.29
C LYS A 203 1.18 5.64 23.40
N ARG A 204 0.78 5.84 24.66
CA ARG A 204 1.55 5.38 25.80
C ARG A 204 1.21 3.98 26.30
N GLU A 205 0.15 3.38 25.77
CA GLU A 205 -0.35 2.08 26.23
C GLU A 205 -0.22 1.00 25.15
N THR A 206 0.14 -0.21 25.59
CA THR A 206 0.21 -1.38 24.72
C THR A 206 -1.14 -2.06 24.52
N GLY A 207 -2.15 -1.77 25.37
CA GLY A 207 -3.48 -2.35 25.30
C GLY A 207 -4.46 -1.46 24.56
N THR A 208 -4.92 -0.37 25.20
CA THR A 208 -5.83 0.60 24.58
C THR A 208 -5.07 1.90 24.33
N PRO A 209 -4.72 2.22 23.09
CA PRO A 209 -4.03 3.45 22.77
C PRO A 209 -4.85 4.67 23.20
N GLN A 210 -4.27 5.55 24.01
CA GLN A 210 -4.88 6.81 24.39
C GLN A 210 -4.12 7.95 23.73
N THR A 211 -4.85 8.76 22.98
CA THR A 211 -4.31 10.01 22.42
C THR A 211 -4.64 11.16 23.36
N GLN A 212 -3.63 11.77 23.97
CA GLN A 212 -3.83 12.87 24.93
C GLN A 212 -3.84 14.22 24.23
N ASP A 213 -2.81 14.52 23.43
CA ASP A 213 -2.68 15.80 22.76
C ASP A 213 -2.73 15.60 21.24
N LEU A 214 -3.74 16.20 20.60
CA LEU A 214 -3.89 16.15 19.15
C LEU A 214 -3.13 17.32 18.52
N GLN A 215 -2.11 16.99 17.75
CA GLN A 215 -1.41 17.97 16.94
C GLN A 215 -2.32 18.45 15.81
N PRO A 216 -2.64 19.76 15.68
CA PRO A 216 -3.43 20.25 14.56
C PRO A 216 -2.62 20.24 13.27
N TYR A 217 -3.31 19.97 12.17
CA TYR A 217 -2.74 20.03 10.82
C TYR A 217 -3.55 20.96 9.94
N HIS A 218 -2.85 21.76 9.16
CA HIS A 218 -3.40 22.75 8.24
C HIS A 218 -2.88 22.49 6.83
N ASP A 219 -3.52 23.13 5.85
CA ASP A 219 -3.07 23.16 4.44
C ASP A 219 -2.93 21.79 3.77
N ILE A 220 -3.67 20.79 4.26
CA ILE A 220 -3.73 19.47 3.60
C ILE A 220 -4.44 19.65 2.26
N GLY A 221 -3.71 19.45 1.17
CA GLY A 221 -4.27 19.52 -0.17
C GLY A 221 -5.22 18.35 -0.45
N ILE A 222 -6.46 18.63 -0.82
CA ILE A 222 -7.45 17.65 -1.28
C ILE A 222 -7.79 17.94 -2.73
N SER A 223 -7.78 16.92 -3.57
CA SER A 223 -8.09 17.00 -4.99
C SER A 223 -9.03 15.86 -5.39
N LEU A 224 -10.24 16.20 -5.84
CA LEU A 224 -11.31 15.26 -6.17
C LEU A 224 -11.61 15.26 -7.67
N ALA A 225 -11.59 14.08 -8.30
CA ALA A 225 -11.93 13.89 -9.71
C ALA A 225 -13.45 13.99 -9.92
N LEU A 226 -14.01 15.20 -9.89
CA LEU A 226 -15.44 15.43 -10.03
C LEU A 226 -15.85 15.91 -11.44
N GLY A 227 -14.91 16.50 -12.20
CA GLY A 227 -15.17 17.07 -13.52
C GLY A 227 -16.06 18.32 -13.52
N THR A 228 -16.48 18.78 -12.35
CA THR A 228 -17.39 19.93 -12.19
C THR A 228 -17.01 20.74 -10.95
N GLN A 229 -17.31 22.03 -11.01
CA GLN A 229 -17.21 22.91 -9.85
C GLN A 229 -18.17 22.45 -8.74
N GLY A 230 -17.73 22.56 -7.49
CA GLY A 230 -18.53 22.24 -6.31
C GLY A 230 -18.31 23.26 -5.21
N ARG A 231 -19.31 23.41 -4.37
CA ARG A 231 -19.20 24.20 -3.14
C ARG A 231 -18.69 23.32 -2.02
N VAL A 232 -17.62 23.75 -1.35
CA VAL A 232 -17.03 23.03 -0.22
C VAL A 232 -17.41 23.72 1.08
N THR A 233 -17.97 22.98 2.04
CA THR A 233 -18.39 23.47 3.34
C THR A 233 -17.79 22.60 4.45
N GLU A 234 -17.09 23.21 5.38
CA GLU A 234 -16.62 22.56 6.61
C GLU A 234 -17.74 22.36 7.62
N LEU A 235 -17.86 21.17 8.18
CA LEU A 235 -18.90 20.83 9.15
C LEU A 235 -18.27 20.57 10.54
N PRO A 236 -19.02 20.84 11.65
CA PRO A 236 -20.42 21.31 11.70
C PRO A 236 -20.59 22.83 11.54
N GLY A 237 -19.53 23.60 11.53
CA GLY A 237 -19.57 25.08 11.59
C GLY A 237 -20.19 25.76 10.37
N GLY A 238 -20.36 25.06 9.23
CA GLY A 238 -20.93 25.61 8.00
C GLY A 238 -20.02 26.60 7.28
N ARG A 239 -18.72 26.65 7.62
CA ARG A 239 -17.76 27.55 6.99
C ARG A 239 -17.51 27.14 5.55
N GLU A 240 -17.69 28.06 4.61
CA GLU A 240 -17.34 27.84 3.22
C GLU A 240 -15.81 27.85 3.05
N VAL A 241 -15.31 26.89 2.29
CA VAL A 241 -13.90 26.71 1.99
C VAL A 241 -13.64 27.03 0.53
N ALA A 242 -12.67 27.88 0.27
CA ALA A 242 -12.28 28.21 -1.10
C ALA A 242 -11.83 26.96 -1.86
N ALA A 243 -12.40 26.76 -3.05
CA ALA A 243 -12.11 25.62 -3.90
C ALA A 243 -12.05 26.06 -5.36
N GLU A 244 -11.15 25.45 -6.11
CA GLU A 244 -10.92 25.76 -7.53
C GLU A 244 -10.84 24.48 -8.36
N MET A 245 -11.13 24.61 -9.66
CA MET A 245 -10.96 23.53 -10.61
C MET A 245 -9.57 23.59 -11.24
N ILE A 246 -8.78 22.53 -11.06
CA ILE A 246 -7.45 22.36 -11.64
C ILE A 246 -7.46 21.02 -12.39
N ASP A 247 -7.20 21.01 -13.67
CA ASP A 247 -7.12 19.81 -14.53
C ASP A 247 -8.33 18.85 -14.37
N GLY A 248 -9.54 19.41 -14.29
CA GLY A 248 -10.78 18.64 -14.12
C GLY A 248 -11.00 18.08 -12.71
N ARG A 249 -10.22 18.53 -11.75
CA ARG A 249 -10.32 18.14 -10.35
C ARG A 249 -10.69 19.33 -9.47
N LEU A 250 -11.62 19.11 -8.53
CA LEU A 250 -11.93 20.11 -7.51
C LEU A 250 -10.86 20.07 -6.41
N CYS A 251 -10.14 21.16 -6.26
CA CYS A 251 -9.03 21.29 -5.33
C CYS A 251 -9.34 22.28 -4.21
N PHE A 252 -9.03 21.93 -2.97
CA PHE A 252 -9.15 22.81 -1.81
C PHE A 252 -8.13 22.46 -0.72
N LYS A 253 -7.93 23.38 0.22
CA LYS A 253 -7.10 23.16 1.40
C LYS A 253 -7.98 22.80 2.60
N ALA A 254 -7.66 21.68 3.22
CA ALA A 254 -8.33 21.18 4.41
C ALA A 254 -7.44 21.34 5.65
N ALA A 255 -8.07 21.37 6.84
CA ALA A 255 -7.40 21.32 8.12
C ALA A 255 -8.09 20.29 9.03
N VAL A 256 -7.35 19.76 9.99
CA VAL A 256 -7.90 18.98 11.09
C VAL A 256 -7.29 19.49 12.39
N ILE A 257 -8.10 20.19 13.19
CA ILE A 257 -7.63 20.85 14.42
C ILE A 257 -7.81 19.94 15.63
N GLY A 258 -8.91 19.18 15.68
CA GLY A 258 -9.18 18.19 16.69
C GLY A 258 -9.00 16.75 16.16
N ALA A 259 -9.79 15.83 16.69
CA ALA A 259 -9.75 14.43 16.28
C ALA A 259 -10.33 14.19 14.87
N HIS A 260 -11.27 15.04 14.43
CA HIS A 260 -12.01 14.82 13.20
C HIS A 260 -12.49 16.12 12.58
N SER A 261 -12.32 16.25 11.27
CA SER A 261 -12.91 17.31 10.44
C SER A 261 -13.65 16.71 9.25
N VAL A 262 -14.72 17.36 8.84
CA VAL A 262 -15.57 16.90 7.71
C VAL A 262 -15.78 18.04 6.74
N TYR A 263 -15.60 17.75 5.47
CA TYR A 263 -15.85 18.66 4.35
C TYR A 263 -16.96 18.09 3.48
N ARG A 264 -18.09 18.81 3.38
CA ARG A 264 -19.18 18.48 2.49
C ARG A 264 -18.97 19.19 1.15
N ILE A 265 -19.12 18.45 0.07
CA ILE A 265 -19.02 18.93 -1.30
C ILE A 265 -20.37 18.75 -1.99
N GLU A 266 -20.94 19.84 -2.48
CA GLU A 266 -22.18 19.91 -3.24
C GLU A 266 -21.86 20.28 -4.69
N THR A 267 -22.26 19.40 -5.65
CA THR A 267 -21.99 19.57 -7.10
C THR A 267 -23.30 19.65 -7.88
#